data_5a8ca30f035560d714f1e1b759babc9e
#
_entry.id   5a8ca30f035560d714f1e1b759babc9e
#
_cell.length_a   1.000
_cell.length_b   1.000
_cell.length_c   1.000
_cell.angle_alpha   90.00
_cell.angle_beta   90.00
_cell.angle_gamma   90.00
#
_symmetry.space_group_name_H-M   'P 1'
#
loop_
_entity.id
_entity.type
_entity.pdbx_description
1 polymer ?
#
loop_
_entity_poly.entity_id
_entity_poly.type
_entity_poly.pdbx_seq_one_letter_code
_entity_poly.pdbx_strand_id
1 'polypeptide(L)'
;MDKMPASILFCCDHNAVRSPMAEGLMKQLYGTRSYVQSAGVRNDLEIDGFSVAVCRELGIELERHRTRSFEDMRDRGEELSGFELIIALSAASRDMAEKLTRRHHLAVEHWPIIDPVGTGENREAKLEAYRRTRDQIRERMIARFGPPER
;
A
#
# COMPACT_ATOMS: atom_id res chain seq x y z
N MET A 1 0.12 -24.16 -6.06
CA MET A 1 -0.50 -23.11 -5.24
C MET A 1 0.57 -22.18 -4.72
N ASP A 2 0.40 -20.90 -5.00
CA ASP A 2 1.36 -19.92 -4.52
C ASP A 2 1.21 -19.75 -3.02
N LYS A 3 2.31 -19.88 -2.32
CA LYS A 3 2.32 -19.58 -0.91
C LYS A 3 2.20 -18.07 -0.71
N MET A 4 1.53 -17.69 0.37
CA MET A 4 1.54 -16.30 0.81
C MET A 4 2.98 -15.91 1.14
N PRO A 5 3.52 -14.80 0.59
CA PRO A 5 4.85 -14.35 0.97
C PRO A 5 4.93 -14.10 2.48
N ALA A 6 6.08 -14.39 3.06
CA ALA A 6 6.28 -14.18 4.49
C ALA A 6 6.24 -12.70 4.86
N SER A 7 6.67 -11.83 3.95
CA SER A 7 6.66 -10.38 4.18
C SER A 7 6.40 -9.64 2.88
N ILE A 8 5.59 -8.59 2.99
CA ILE A 8 5.16 -7.77 1.84
C ILE A 8 5.29 -6.30 2.21
N LEU A 9 5.90 -5.52 1.32
CA LEU A 9 5.93 -4.08 1.44
C LEU A 9 5.11 -3.47 0.31
N PHE A 10 4.07 -2.71 0.67
CA PHE A 10 3.32 -1.91 -0.31
C PHE A 10 3.92 -0.50 -0.37
N CYS A 11 4.05 0.05 -1.56
CA CYS A 11 4.60 1.39 -1.70
C CYS A 11 3.85 2.23 -2.73
N CYS A 12 3.88 3.54 -2.52
CA CYS A 12 3.31 4.55 -3.41
C CYS A 12 4.12 5.83 -3.26
N ASP A 13 3.59 6.97 -3.73
CA ASP A 13 4.38 8.21 -3.76
C ASP A 13 4.66 8.79 -2.37
N HIS A 14 3.62 8.92 -1.54
CA HIS A 14 3.70 9.64 -0.27
C HIS A 14 3.42 8.78 0.96
N ASN A 15 3.03 7.52 0.77
CA ASN A 15 2.57 6.65 1.87
C ASN A 15 1.38 7.27 2.65
N ALA A 16 0.57 8.03 1.95
CA ALA A 16 -0.56 8.76 2.55
C ALA A 16 -1.93 8.30 2.05
N VAL A 17 -2.01 7.63 0.90
CA VAL A 17 -3.27 7.21 0.30
C VAL A 17 -3.24 5.72 -0.05
N ARG A 18 -2.58 5.37 -1.16
CA ARG A 18 -2.70 4.02 -1.74
C ARG A 18 -2.03 2.93 -0.91
N SER A 19 -0.78 3.13 -0.51
CA SER A 19 -0.08 2.08 0.22
C SER A 19 -0.60 1.86 1.64
N PRO A 20 -1.05 2.88 2.40
CA PRO A 20 -1.71 2.62 3.67
C PRO A 20 -3.02 1.84 3.52
N MET A 21 -3.80 2.13 2.47
CA MET A 21 -5.02 1.37 2.16
C MET A 21 -4.69 -0.09 1.90
N ALA A 22 -3.66 -0.35 1.11
CA ALA A 22 -3.23 -1.71 0.78
C ALA A 22 -2.76 -2.46 2.02
N GLU A 23 -1.99 -1.80 2.87
CA GLU A 23 -1.53 -2.39 4.12
C GLU A 23 -2.72 -2.78 5.01
N GLY A 24 -3.68 -1.88 5.18
CA GLY A 24 -4.86 -2.13 6.00
C GLY A 24 -5.74 -3.24 5.44
N LEU A 25 -5.97 -3.24 4.12
CA LEU A 25 -6.74 -4.28 3.45
C LEU A 25 -6.09 -5.65 3.57
N MET A 26 -4.77 -5.72 3.39
CA MET A 26 -4.05 -6.98 3.49
C MET A 26 -4.16 -7.59 4.89
N LYS A 27 -4.01 -6.75 5.90
CA LYS A 27 -4.14 -7.20 7.29
C LYS A 27 -5.56 -7.67 7.60
N GLN A 28 -6.57 -6.98 7.06
CA GLN A 28 -7.97 -7.38 7.27
C GLN A 28 -8.30 -8.69 6.56
N LEU A 29 -7.89 -8.82 5.30
CA LEU A 29 -8.27 -9.97 4.47
C LEU A 29 -7.51 -11.25 4.83
N TYR A 30 -6.25 -11.12 5.20
CA TYR A 30 -5.36 -12.26 5.37
C TYR A 30 -4.76 -12.39 6.77
N GLY A 31 -5.09 -11.47 7.66
CA GLY A 31 -4.64 -11.54 9.06
C GLY A 31 -3.12 -11.48 9.20
N THR A 32 -2.58 -12.38 9.99
CA THR A 32 -1.16 -12.42 10.29
C THR A 32 -0.37 -13.41 9.42
N ARG A 33 -0.94 -13.85 8.31
CA ARG A 33 -0.27 -14.80 7.42
C ARG A 33 0.98 -14.22 6.78
N SER A 34 1.10 -12.89 6.79
CA SER A 34 2.26 -12.19 6.21
C SER A 34 2.59 -10.98 7.09
N TYR A 35 3.88 -10.67 7.20
CA TYR A 35 4.30 -9.42 7.81
C TYR A 35 4.14 -8.32 6.75
N VAL A 36 3.28 -7.35 7.01
CA VAL A 36 2.90 -6.33 6.01
C VAL A 36 3.24 -4.94 6.53
N GLN A 37 3.92 -4.18 5.69
CA GLN A 37 4.26 -2.79 5.96
C GLN A 37 4.01 -1.96 4.71
N SER A 38 4.10 -0.65 4.84
CA SER A 38 3.99 0.27 3.69
C SER A 38 4.98 1.42 3.81
N ALA A 39 5.34 2.00 2.68
CA ALA A 39 6.26 3.14 2.62
C ALA A 39 6.00 3.93 1.34
N GLY A 40 6.57 5.11 1.24
CA GLY A 40 6.47 5.96 0.07
C GLY A 40 7.84 6.38 -0.46
N VAL A 41 7.81 6.99 -1.64
CA VAL A 41 9.02 7.63 -2.19
C VAL A 41 9.41 8.82 -1.33
N ARG A 42 8.40 9.55 -0.81
CA ARG A 42 8.58 10.75 0.00
C ARG A 42 7.79 10.65 1.29
N ASN A 43 8.27 11.34 2.30
CA ASN A 43 7.54 11.55 3.56
C ASN A 43 7.29 13.06 3.72
N ASP A 44 6.35 13.57 2.93
CA ASP A 44 6.01 15.00 2.91
C ASP A 44 4.54 15.27 3.21
N LEU A 45 3.75 14.23 3.49
CA LEU A 45 2.33 14.36 3.80
C LEU A 45 1.98 13.48 4.99
N GLU A 46 0.90 13.84 5.69
CA GLU A 46 0.29 12.99 6.71
C GLU A 46 -0.74 12.06 6.06
N ILE A 47 -1.22 11.08 6.81
CA ILE A 47 -2.27 10.19 6.31
C ILE A 47 -3.47 11.01 5.83
N ASP A 48 -3.96 10.68 4.64
CA ASP A 48 -5.04 11.40 4.00
C ASP A 48 -6.38 11.11 4.67
N GLY A 49 -7.13 12.17 5.00
CA GLY A 49 -8.42 12.04 5.70
C GLY A 49 -9.48 11.28 4.91
N PHE A 50 -9.50 11.41 3.58
CA PHE A 50 -10.42 10.65 2.74
C PHE A 50 -10.08 9.17 2.74
N SER A 51 -8.79 8.83 2.76
CA SER A 51 -8.34 7.44 2.88
C SER A 51 -8.80 6.83 4.20
N VAL A 52 -8.66 7.58 5.29
CA VAL A 52 -9.15 7.17 6.60
C VAL A 52 -10.65 6.90 6.55
N ALA A 53 -11.42 7.83 5.97
CA ALA A 53 -12.88 7.72 5.91
C ALA A 53 -13.37 6.50 5.14
N VAL A 54 -12.82 6.27 3.94
CA VAL A 54 -13.31 5.15 3.10
C VAL A 54 -12.83 3.79 3.62
N CYS A 55 -11.69 3.73 4.27
CA CYS A 55 -11.25 2.48 4.90
C CYS A 55 -12.06 2.16 6.16
N ARG A 56 -12.47 3.19 6.89
CA ARG A 56 -13.33 3.01 8.06
C ARG A 56 -14.68 2.41 7.67
N GLU A 57 -15.16 2.67 6.46
CA GLU A 57 -16.39 2.04 5.95
C GLU A 57 -16.30 0.51 5.94
N LEU A 58 -15.11 -0.02 5.81
CA LEU A 58 -14.84 -1.47 5.84
C LEU A 58 -14.33 -1.97 7.18
N GLY A 59 -14.33 -1.12 8.20
CA GLY A 59 -13.83 -1.49 9.52
C GLY A 59 -12.32 -1.43 9.66
N ILE A 60 -11.64 -0.78 8.72
CA ILE A 60 -10.19 -0.62 8.73
C ILE A 60 -9.84 0.75 9.28
N GLU A 61 -9.04 0.80 10.35
CA GLU A 61 -8.66 2.05 10.99
C GLU A 61 -7.27 2.51 10.54
N LEU A 62 -7.21 3.63 9.82
CA LEU A 62 -5.96 4.20 9.33
C LEU A 62 -5.56 5.50 10.05
N GLU A 63 -6.37 6.00 10.98
CA GLU A 63 -6.14 7.30 11.60
C GLU A 63 -4.77 7.40 12.27
N ARG A 64 -4.26 6.32 12.80
CA ARG A 64 -2.97 6.28 13.50
C ARG A 64 -1.79 5.93 12.60
N HIS A 65 -2.04 5.73 11.32
CA HIS A 65 -0.95 5.43 10.39
C HIS A 65 0.04 6.59 10.32
N ARG A 66 1.31 6.29 10.48
CA ARG A 66 2.37 7.27 10.32
C ARG A 66 3.03 7.08 8.96
N THR A 67 2.99 8.11 8.14
CA THR A 67 3.61 8.08 6.81
C THR A 67 5.12 7.98 6.95
N ARG A 68 5.73 7.21 6.07
CA ARG A 68 7.19 7.08 6.04
C ARG A 68 7.67 6.82 4.61
N SER A 69 8.91 7.21 4.36
CA SER A 69 9.58 6.96 3.09
C SER A 69 10.47 5.72 3.19
N PHE A 70 10.99 5.29 2.04
CA PHE A 70 12.02 4.25 2.01
C PHE A 70 13.24 4.66 2.83
N GLU A 71 13.61 5.95 2.76
CA GLU A 71 14.74 6.46 3.54
C GLU A 71 14.49 6.36 5.03
N ASP A 72 13.27 6.69 5.49
CA ASP A 72 12.89 6.55 6.90
C ASP A 72 13.01 5.10 7.37
N MET A 73 12.61 4.15 6.54
CA MET A 73 12.74 2.73 6.86
C MET A 73 14.19 2.35 7.05
N ARG A 74 15.05 2.75 6.11
CA ARG A 74 16.48 2.47 6.19
C ARG A 74 17.10 3.07 7.44
N ASP A 75 16.73 4.30 7.78
CA ASP A 75 17.25 5.00 8.96
C ASP A 75 16.86 4.29 10.26
N ARG A 76 15.77 3.52 10.25
CA ARG A 76 15.32 2.73 11.39
C ARG A 76 15.83 1.28 11.36
N GLY A 77 16.70 0.97 10.41
CA GLY A 77 17.27 -0.36 10.29
C GLY A 77 16.41 -1.36 9.54
N GLU A 78 15.30 -0.93 8.93
CA GLU A 78 14.49 -1.79 8.09
C GLU A 78 14.93 -1.67 6.64
N GLU A 79 15.42 -2.76 6.08
CA GLU A 79 15.89 -2.78 4.69
C GLU A 79 14.85 -3.38 3.77
N LEU A 80 14.77 -2.86 2.53
CA LEU A 80 13.87 -3.43 1.53
C LEU A 80 14.19 -4.90 1.25
N SER A 81 15.48 -5.27 1.37
CA SER A 81 15.91 -6.65 1.18
C SER A 81 15.34 -7.61 2.22
N GLY A 82 14.75 -7.11 3.31
CA GLY A 82 14.08 -7.93 4.30
C GLY A 82 12.68 -8.39 3.90
N PHE A 83 12.14 -7.88 2.79
CA PHE A 83 10.81 -8.26 2.32
C PHE A 83 10.91 -9.26 1.17
N GLU A 84 10.07 -10.29 1.19
CA GLU A 84 10.02 -11.26 0.09
C GLU A 84 9.40 -10.67 -1.17
N LEU A 85 8.44 -9.76 -1.01
CA LEU A 85 7.71 -9.17 -2.12
C LEU A 85 7.50 -7.69 -1.86
N ILE A 86 7.78 -6.87 -2.86
CA ILE A 86 7.46 -5.45 -2.85
C ILE A 86 6.41 -5.21 -3.92
N ILE A 87 5.30 -4.58 -3.54
CA ILE A 87 4.23 -4.26 -4.45
C ILE A 87 4.13 -2.74 -4.57
N ALA A 88 4.48 -2.22 -5.74
CA ALA A 88 4.46 -0.80 -6.02
C ALA A 88 3.12 -0.43 -6.67
N LEU A 89 2.43 0.54 -6.06
CA LEU A 89 1.11 0.97 -6.51
C LEU A 89 1.18 2.22 -7.39
N SER A 90 2.38 2.72 -7.64
CA SER A 90 2.63 3.86 -8.51
C SER A 90 3.91 3.63 -9.31
N ALA A 91 4.03 4.32 -10.44
CA ALA A 91 5.23 4.21 -11.28
C ALA A 91 6.47 4.72 -10.54
N ALA A 92 6.35 5.83 -9.81
CA ALA A 92 7.47 6.39 -9.06
C ALA A 92 7.98 5.42 -8.00
N SER A 93 7.07 4.77 -7.26
CA SER A 93 7.47 3.80 -6.23
C SER A 93 8.08 2.54 -6.83
N ARG A 94 7.57 2.09 -7.99
CA ARG A 94 8.18 0.97 -8.71
C ARG A 94 9.61 1.28 -9.09
N ASP A 95 9.83 2.43 -9.70
CA ASP A 95 11.17 2.82 -10.15
C ASP A 95 12.15 2.91 -8.99
N MET A 96 11.71 3.51 -7.87
CA MET A 96 12.54 3.61 -6.68
C MET A 96 12.82 2.23 -6.06
N ALA A 97 11.79 1.38 -5.95
CA ALA A 97 11.95 0.04 -5.40
C ALA A 97 12.91 -0.80 -6.24
N GLU A 98 12.78 -0.77 -7.57
CA GLU A 98 13.68 -1.48 -8.46
C GLU A 98 15.12 -1.00 -8.31
N LYS A 99 15.32 0.32 -8.21
CA LYS A 99 16.63 0.90 -8.01
C LYS A 99 17.27 0.45 -6.70
N LEU A 100 16.50 0.48 -5.62
CA LEU A 100 16.99 0.15 -4.28
C LEU A 100 17.23 -1.36 -4.08
N THR A 101 16.57 -2.21 -4.88
CA THR A 101 16.66 -3.67 -4.72
C THR A 101 17.48 -4.34 -5.81
N ARG A 102 18.07 -3.58 -6.70
CA ARG A 102 18.79 -4.10 -7.87
C ARG A 102 19.80 -5.20 -7.55
N ARG A 103 20.48 -5.09 -6.41
CA ARG A 103 21.50 -6.03 -5.99
C ARG A 103 20.99 -7.25 -5.22
N HIS A 104 19.71 -7.27 -4.91
CA HIS A 104 19.14 -8.28 -4.01
C HIS A 104 18.20 -9.27 -4.69
N HIS A 105 17.96 -9.09 -5.97
CA HIS A 105 17.06 -9.96 -6.77
C HIS A 105 15.69 -10.15 -6.13
N LEU A 106 15.17 -9.09 -5.50
CA LEU A 106 13.84 -9.11 -4.89
C LEU A 106 12.75 -9.03 -5.96
N ALA A 107 11.64 -9.69 -5.69
CA ALA A 107 10.47 -9.59 -6.55
C ALA A 107 9.79 -8.23 -6.31
N VAL A 108 9.65 -7.43 -7.37
CA VAL A 108 8.91 -6.17 -7.34
C VAL A 108 7.76 -6.31 -8.34
N GLU A 109 6.53 -6.23 -7.84
CA GLU A 109 5.34 -6.20 -8.70
C GLU A 109 4.86 -4.77 -8.81
N HIS A 110 4.30 -4.42 -9.95
CA HIS A 110 3.68 -3.12 -10.16
C HIS A 110 2.18 -3.31 -10.39
N TRP A 111 1.39 -2.78 -9.46
CA TRP A 111 -0.06 -2.70 -9.62
C TRP A 111 -0.39 -1.24 -9.90
N PRO A 112 -0.70 -0.85 -11.15
CA PRO A 112 -1.01 0.55 -11.47
C PRO A 112 -2.38 0.92 -10.92
N ILE A 113 -2.37 1.49 -9.73
CA ILE A 113 -3.58 1.90 -9.02
C ILE A 113 -3.81 3.38 -9.23
N ILE A 114 -5.06 3.76 -9.54
CA ILE A 114 -5.42 5.15 -9.79
C ILE A 114 -5.23 5.99 -8.53
N ASP A 115 -4.56 7.14 -8.69
CA ASP A 115 -4.42 8.12 -7.60
C ASP A 115 -5.71 8.94 -7.52
N PRO A 116 -6.45 8.89 -6.41
CA PRO A 116 -7.72 9.61 -6.30
C PRO A 116 -7.58 11.08 -5.93
N VAL A 117 -6.38 11.52 -5.56
CA VAL A 117 -6.15 12.89 -5.10
C VAL A 117 -6.50 13.88 -6.21
N GLY A 118 -7.31 14.88 -5.85
CA GLY A 118 -7.73 15.91 -6.81
C GLY A 118 -8.90 15.52 -7.70
N THR A 119 -9.45 14.33 -7.56
CA THR A 119 -10.60 13.87 -8.34
C THR A 119 -11.89 14.18 -7.60
N GLY A 120 -12.85 14.77 -8.29
CA GLY A 120 -14.15 15.13 -7.71
C GLY A 120 -14.26 16.60 -7.35
N GLU A 121 -15.45 17.17 -7.56
CA GLU A 121 -15.71 18.61 -7.35
C GLU A 121 -16.26 18.93 -5.97
N ASN A 122 -16.74 17.91 -5.26
CA ASN A 122 -17.31 18.08 -3.93
C ASN A 122 -16.91 16.89 -3.05
N ARG A 123 -17.30 16.98 -1.77
CA ARG A 123 -16.91 15.94 -0.81
C ARG A 123 -17.37 14.54 -1.22
N GLU A 124 -18.62 14.41 -1.65
CA GLU A 124 -19.16 13.09 -2.00
C GLU A 124 -18.46 12.50 -3.22
N ALA A 125 -18.21 13.33 -4.25
CA ALA A 125 -17.48 12.89 -5.44
C ALA A 125 -16.03 12.49 -5.10
N LYS A 126 -15.39 13.20 -4.17
CA LYS A 126 -14.05 12.86 -3.71
C LYS A 126 -14.05 11.54 -2.96
N LEU A 127 -15.00 11.35 -2.05
CA LEU A 127 -15.14 10.08 -1.32
C LEU A 127 -15.35 8.92 -2.30
N GLU A 128 -16.17 9.12 -3.33
CA GLU A 128 -16.43 8.10 -4.34
C GLU A 128 -15.15 7.73 -5.09
N ALA A 129 -14.32 8.72 -5.44
CA ALA A 129 -13.04 8.45 -6.09
C ALA A 129 -12.12 7.60 -5.19
N TYR A 130 -12.07 7.91 -3.89
CA TYR A 130 -11.27 7.15 -2.94
C TYR A 130 -11.82 5.73 -2.73
N ARG A 131 -13.15 5.56 -2.74
CA ARG A 131 -13.76 4.23 -2.67
C ARG A 131 -13.37 3.38 -3.86
N ARG A 132 -13.34 3.96 -5.06
CA ARG A 132 -12.91 3.24 -6.27
C ARG A 132 -11.46 2.80 -6.20
N THR A 133 -10.60 3.67 -5.69
CA THR A 133 -9.19 3.31 -5.48
C THR A 133 -9.06 2.16 -4.47
N ARG A 134 -9.75 2.27 -3.33
CA ARG A 134 -9.79 1.23 -2.30
C ARG A 134 -10.24 -0.11 -2.88
N ASP A 135 -11.34 -0.08 -3.64
CA ASP A 135 -11.94 -1.30 -4.19
C ASP A 135 -11.05 -1.89 -5.30
N GLN A 136 -10.38 -1.06 -6.09
CA GLN A 136 -9.42 -1.52 -7.08
C GLN A 136 -8.25 -2.27 -6.41
N ILE A 137 -7.72 -1.72 -5.33
CA ILE A 137 -6.65 -2.37 -4.57
C ILE A 137 -7.14 -3.73 -4.03
N ARG A 138 -8.33 -3.75 -3.45
CA ARG A 138 -8.92 -4.96 -2.88
C ARG A 138 -9.10 -6.06 -3.94
N GLU A 139 -9.64 -5.71 -5.09
CA GLU A 139 -9.82 -6.65 -6.21
C GLU A 139 -8.48 -7.21 -6.68
N ARG A 140 -7.51 -6.35 -6.85
CA ARG A 140 -6.17 -6.78 -7.29
C ARG A 140 -5.52 -7.72 -6.28
N MET A 141 -5.72 -7.42 -5.01
CA MET A 141 -5.19 -8.20 -3.89
C MET A 141 -5.79 -9.61 -3.87
N ILE A 142 -7.11 -9.71 -3.99
CA ILE A 142 -7.80 -11.00 -4.01
C ILE A 142 -7.39 -11.81 -5.24
N ALA A 143 -7.26 -11.16 -6.40
CA ALA A 143 -6.80 -11.82 -7.61
C ALA A 143 -5.39 -12.41 -7.45
N ARG A 144 -4.52 -11.72 -6.69
CA ARG A 144 -3.13 -12.15 -6.50
C ARG A 144 -2.96 -13.21 -5.42
N PHE A 145 -3.66 -13.05 -4.30
CA PHE A 145 -3.45 -13.89 -3.12
C PHE A 145 -4.56 -14.91 -2.85
N GLY A 146 -5.66 -14.82 -3.57
CA GLY A 146 -6.77 -15.75 -3.43
C GLY A 146 -7.84 -15.30 -2.45
N PRO A 147 -8.88 -16.13 -2.23
CA PRO A 147 -9.97 -15.76 -1.35
C PRO A 147 -9.49 -15.46 0.07
N PRO A 148 -10.09 -14.44 0.72
CA PRO A 148 -9.72 -14.11 2.09
C PRO A 148 -10.02 -15.26 3.05
N GLU A 149 -9.20 -15.40 4.07
CA GLU A 149 -9.48 -16.31 5.16
C GLU A 149 -10.60 -15.78 6.03
N ARG A 150 -11.35 -16.69 6.60
CA ARG A 150 -12.40 -16.34 7.54
C ARG A 150 -11.93 -16.41 8.98
#